data_369646d34f73372b42f902a7b1e53056
#
_entry.id   369646d34f73372b42f902a7b1e53056
#
_cell.length_a   1.000
_cell.length_b   1.000
_cell.length_c   1.000
_cell.angle_alpha   90.00
_cell.angle_beta   90.00
_cell.angle_gamma   90.00
#
_symmetry.space_group_name_H-M   'P 1'
#
loop_
_entity.id
_entity.type
_entity.pdbx_description
1 polymer ?
#
loop_
_entity_poly.entity_id
_entity_poly.type
_entity_poly.pdbx_seq_one_letter_code
_entity_poly.pdbx_strand_id
1 'polypeptide(L)'
;PHMLAVASLRDEQETDSSQRLWVHGKGEDTKMADNSVDVVSLAFVIHECPETATDALMKEAFRILRPGGTFIMTDNNPQSAVIQKLPPALFTLMKSTEPHSNEYYTINVVNMLKANGFEHAHQEQTDPRHRTVLASKPL
;
A
#
# COMPACT_ATOMS: atom_id res chain seq x y z
N PRO A 1 6.16 -9.15 -15.10
CA PRO A 1 6.01 -8.93 -16.56
C PRO A 1 4.62 -9.29 -17.06
N HIS A 2 4.08 -10.48 -16.72
CA HIS A 2 2.79 -10.96 -17.25
C HIS A 2 1.61 -10.05 -16.88
N MET A 3 1.48 -9.68 -15.63
CA MET A 3 0.39 -8.80 -15.16
C MET A 3 0.45 -7.41 -15.79
N LEU A 4 1.65 -6.87 -16.00
CA LEU A 4 1.83 -5.59 -16.68
C LEU A 4 1.43 -5.68 -18.17
N ALA A 5 1.71 -6.79 -18.84
CA ALA A 5 1.26 -7.00 -20.21
C ALA A 5 -0.27 -7.05 -20.32
N VAL A 6 -0.94 -7.72 -19.36
CA VAL A 6 -2.42 -7.73 -19.28
C VAL A 6 -2.97 -6.32 -19.01
N ALA A 7 -2.33 -5.56 -18.11
CA ALA A 7 -2.74 -4.20 -17.81
C ALA A 7 -2.60 -3.28 -19.05
N SER A 8 -1.48 -3.37 -19.76
CA SER A 8 -1.25 -2.61 -21.00
C SER A 8 -2.29 -2.95 -22.09
N LEU A 9 -2.58 -4.24 -22.28
CA LEU A 9 -3.60 -4.67 -23.25
C LEU A 9 -5.01 -4.18 -22.91
N ARG A 10 -5.36 -4.13 -21.63
CA ARG A 10 -6.65 -3.56 -21.19
C ARG A 10 -6.71 -2.06 -21.41
N ASP A 11 -5.60 -1.38 -21.13
CA ASP A 11 -5.47 0.05 -21.29
C ASP A 11 -5.64 0.49 -22.75
N GLU A 12 -5.10 -0.29 -23.71
CA GLU A 12 -5.27 -0.06 -25.14
C GLU A 12 -6.73 -0.14 -25.63
N GLN A 13 -7.59 -0.81 -24.86
CA GLN A 13 -9.03 -0.96 -25.15
C GLN A 13 -9.87 0.17 -24.55
N GLU A 14 -9.29 1.00 -23.67
CA GLU A 14 -9.97 2.13 -23.04
C GLU A 14 -9.74 3.41 -23.85
N THR A 15 -10.77 4.27 -23.90
CA THR A 15 -10.74 5.52 -24.70
C THR A 15 -9.80 6.59 -24.14
N ASP A 16 -9.27 6.43 -22.93
CA ASP A 16 -8.39 7.40 -22.24
C ASP A 16 -7.08 6.77 -21.75
N SER A 17 -6.45 5.96 -22.60
CA SER A 17 -5.20 5.24 -22.28
C SER A 17 -3.94 6.11 -22.30
N SER A 18 -4.00 7.30 -22.91
CA SER A 18 -2.82 8.12 -23.21
C SER A 18 -2.08 8.72 -22.03
N GLN A 19 -2.64 8.61 -20.80
CA GLN A 19 -2.08 9.22 -19.58
C GLN A 19 -1.48 8.20 -18.61
N ARG A 20 -1.51 6.90 -18.93
CA ARG A 20 -1.02 5.84 -18.03
C ARG A 20 0.33 5.31 -18.51
N LEU A 21 1.24 5.12 -17.56
CA LEU A 21 2.55 4.51 -17.80
C LEU A 21 2.70 3.26 -16.94
N TRP A 22 2.84 2.10 -17.59
CA TRP A 22 3.09 0.83 -16.94
C TRP A 22 4.59 0.58 -16.83
N VAL A 23 5.13 0.55 -15.60
CA VAL A 23 6.57 0.40 -15.35
C VAL A 23 6.83 -0.91 -14.62
N HIS A 24 7.76 -1.71 -15.14
CA HIS A 24 8.28 -2.89 -14.47
C HIS A 24 9.44 -2.49 -13.55
N GLY A 25 9.21 -2.48 -12.26
CA GLY A 25 10.19 -2.07 -11.26
C GLY A 25 9.88 -2.63 -9.87
N LYS A 26 10.68 -2.22 -8.89
CA LYS A 26 10.44 -2.49 -7.48
C LYS A 26 9.75 -1.28 -6.87
N GLY A 27 8.72 -1.53 -6.04
CA GLY A 27 8.04 -0.45 -5.33
C GLY A 27 8.94 0.25 -4.30
N GLU A 28 9.91 -0.49 -3.74
CA GLU A 28 10.90 0.03 -2.78
C GLU A 28 12.01 0.86 -3.43
N ASP A 29 12.10 0.85 -4.76
CA ASP A 29 13.09 1.59 -5.55
C ASP A 29 12.53 1.83 -6.96
N THR A 30 11.66 2.80 -7.09
CA THR A 30 10.91 3.09 -8.33
C THR A 30 11.77 3.71 -9.43
N LYS A 31 12.93 4.22 -9.11
CA LYS A 31 13.80 5.05 -9.98
C LYS A 31 13.15 6.37 -10.44
N MET A 32 12.04 6.76 -9.86
CA MET A 32 11.45 8.08 -10.08
C MET A 32 12.27 9.16 -9.40
N ALA A 33 12.19 10.39 -9.93
CA ALA A 33 12.88 11.53 -9.33
C ALA A 33 12.29 11.87 -7.95
N ASP A 34 13.09 12.45 -7.07
CA ASP A 34 12.61 13.00 -5.81
C ASP A 34 11.57 14.09 -6.05
N ASN A 35 10.55 14.16 -5.20
CA ASN A 35 9.53 15.21 -5.25
C ASN A 35 8.84 15.33 -6.63
N SER A 36 8.53 14.20 -7.26
CA SER A 36 8.04 14.17 -8.65
C SER A 36 6.54 13.86 -8.79
N VAL A 37 5.89 13.36 -7.72
CA VAL A 37 4.49 12.96 -7.77
C VAL A 37 3.66 13.63 -6.68
N ASP A 38 2.38 13.85 -6.96
CA ASP A 38 1.44 14.50 -6.03
C ASP A 38 0.77 13.48 -5.10
N VAL A 39 0.58 12.25 -5.58
CA VAL A 39 -0.08 11.16 -4.85
C VAL A 39 0.66 9.85 -5.03
N VAL A 40 0.84 9.11 -3.95
CA VAL A 40 1.26 7.70 -3.96
C VAL A 40 0.15 6.86 -3.36
N SER A 41 -0.27 5.82 -4.08
CA SER A 41 -1.30 4.89 -3.61
C SER A 41 -0.78 3.46 -3.59
N LEU A 42 -0.96 2.77 -2.46
CA LEU A 42 -0.75 1.34 -2.29
C LEU A 42 -2.09 0.65 -2.01
N ALA A 43 -2.50 -0.26 -2.88
CA ALA A 43 -3.75 -0.98 -2.72
C ALA A 43 -3.49 -2.48 -2.63
N PHE A 44 -3.78 -3.07 -1.47
CA PHE A 44 -3.63 -4.51 -1.21
C PHE A 44 -2.22 -5.04 -1.48
N VAL A 45 -1.21 -4.38 -0.92
CA VAL A 45 0.22 -4.70 -1.12
C VAL A 45 0.90 -5.12 0.17
N ILE A 46 0.75 -4.34 1.24
CA ILE A 46 1.61 -4.49 2.41
C ILE A 46 1.30 -5.73 3.26
N HIS A 47 0.12 -6.32 3.15
CA HIS A 47 -0.20 -7.58 3.83
C HIS A 47 0.61 -8.78 3.29
N GLU A 48 1.18 -8.66 2.09
CA GLU A 48 2.07 -9.66 1.49
C GLU A 48 3.56 -9.35 1.71
N CYS A 49 3.88 -8.21 2.32
CA CYS A 49 5.24 -7.73 2.49
C CYS A 49 5.77 -7.99 3.92
N PRO A 50 7.05 -8.36 4.08
CA PRO A 50 7.69 -8.30 5.38
C PRO A 50 7.79 -6.84 5.87
N GLU A 51 7.94 -6.64 7.17
CA GLU A 51 8.02 -5.31 7.78
C GLU A 51 9.11 -4.44 7.16
N THR A 52 10.25 -5.04 6.85
CA THR A 52 11.39 -4.34 6.21
C THR A 52 11.05 -3.82 4.82
N ALA A 53 10.31 -4.58 4.00
CA ALA A 53 9.88 -4.12 2.68
C ALA A 53 8.77 -3.06 2.80
N THR A 54 7.87 -3.20 3.77
CA THR A 54 6.84 -2.19 4.07
C THR A 54 7.47 -0.85 4.43
N ASP A 55 8.50 -0.85 5.30
CA ASP A 55 9.24 0.36 5.66
C ASP A 55 9.98 0.97 4.46
N ALA A 56 10.60 0.14 3.62
CA ALA A 56 11.26 0.60 2.40
C ALA A 56 10.27 1.22 1.38
N LEU A 57 9.09 0.64 1.23
CA LEU A 57 8.00 1.22 0.41
C LEU A 57 7.57 2.59 0.92
N MET A 58 7.47 2.78 2.24
CA MET A 58 7.10 4.07 2.82
C MET A 58 8.20 5.12 2.65
N LYS A 59 9.47 4.73 2.78
CA LYS A 59 10.62 5.61 2.50
C LYS A 59 10.64 6.05 1.05
N GLU A 60 10.43 5.12 0.13
CA GLU A 60 10.38 5.42 -1.29
C GLU A 60 9.19 6.33 -1.63
N ALA A 61 8.01 6.04 -1.09
CA ALA A 61 6.83 6.90 -1.25
C ALA A 61 7.10 8.33 -0.74
N PHE A 62 7.74 8.47 0.42
CA PHE A 62 8.12 9.77 0.96
C PHE A 62 9.11 10.50 0.05
N ARG A 63 10.09 9.79 -0.48
CA ARG A 63 11.12 10.36 -1.37
C ARG A 63 10.50 10.95 -2.63
N ILE A 64 9.62 10.20 -3.31
CA ILE A 64 9.05 10.61 -4.60
C ILE A 64 7.89 11.60 -4.48
N LEU A 65 7.18 11.64 -3.36
CA LEU A 65 6.12 12.62 -3.12
C LEU A 65 6.69 14.03 -3.06
N ARG A 66 5.99 15.00 -3.68
CA ARG A 66 6.27 16.42 -3.51
C ARG A 66 5.94 16.88 -2.08
N PRO A 67 6.55 17.96 -1.58
CA PRO A 67 6.06 18.63 -0.39
C PRO A 67 4.55 18.91 -0.52
N GLY A 68 3.77 18.61 0.51
CA GLY A 68 2.31 18.66 0.49
C GLY A 68 1.62 17.48 -0.23
N GLY A 69 2.35 16.57 -0.82
CA GLY A 69 1.80 15.39 -1.50
C GLY A 69 1.17 14.38 -0.55
N THR A 70 0.25 13.57 -1.06
CA THR A 70 -0.58 12.64 -0.29
C THR A 70 -0.17 11.19 -0.49
N PHE A 71 -0.01 10.47 0.61
CA PHE A 71 0.11 9.02 0.65
C PHE A 71 -1.23 8.39 1.01
N ILE A 72 -1.64 7.37 0.26
CA ILE A 72 -2.87 6.60 0.50
C ILE A 72 -2.54 5.11 0.47
N MET A 73 -2.99 4.37 1.47
CA MET A 73 -2.90 2.92 1.53
C MET A 73 -4.25 2.33 1.87
N THR A 74 -4.73 1.39 1.06
CA THR A 74 -5.91 0.59 1.39
C THR A 74 -5.51 -0.87 1.48
N ASP A 75 -5.86 -1.52 2.60
CA ASP A 75 -5.48 -2.91 2.85
C ASP A 75 -6.40 -3.56 3.89
N ASN A 76 -6.21 -4.86 4.14
CA ASN A 76 -6.91 -5.60 5.17
C ASN A 76 -6.83 -4.89 6.52
N ASN A 77 -7.92 -4.89 7.27
CA ASN A 77 -7.94 -4.35 8.62
C ASN A 77 -7.80 -5.49 9.65
N PRO A 78 -6.62 -5.68 10.26
CA PRO A 78 -6.42 -6.72 11.28
C PRO A 78 -7.38 -6.62 12.46
N GLN A 79 -7.86 -5.43 12.76
CA GLN A 79 -8.77 -5.15 13.89
C GLN A 79 -10.25 -5.20 13.50
N SER A 80 -10.57 -5.55 12.25
CA SER A 80 -11.97 -5.63 11.82
C SER A 80 -12.73 -6.71 12.58
N ALA A 81 -13.97 -6.41 12.97
CA ALA A 81 -14.83 -7.37 13.67
C ALA A 81 -15.08 -8.65 12.83
N VAL A 82 -15.02 -8.55 11.52
CA VAL A 82 -15.16 -9.69 10.60
C VAL A 82 -13.96 -10.62 10.73
N ILE A 83 -12.75 -10.09 10.71
CA ILE A 83 -11.51 -10.86 10.86
C ILE A 83 -11.40 -11.46 12.26
N GLN A 84 -11.68 -10.65 13.31
CA GLN A 84 -11.58 -11.08 14.71
C GLN A 84 -12.59 -12.19 15.09
N LYS A 85 -13.70 -12.30 14.38
CA LYS A 85 -14.73 -13.32 14.61
C LYS A 85 -14.58 -14.56 13.72
N LEU A 86 -13.54 -14.64 12.89
CA LEU A 86 -13.30 -15.84 12.07
C LEU A 86 -13.05 -17.07 12.94
N PRO A 87 -13.66 -18.23 12.58
CA PRO A 87 -13.29 -19.50 13.20
C PRO A 87 -11.78 -19.75 13.10
N PRO A 88 -11.13 -20.28 14.17
CA PRO A 88 -9.67 -20.47 14.17
C PRO A 88 -9.13 -21.26 12.98
N ALA A 89 -9.85 -22.29 12.54
CA ALA A 89 -9.45 -23.08 11.37
C ALA A 89 -9.44 -22.25 10.08
N LEU A 90 -10.45 -21.39 9.88
CA LEU A 90 -10.53 -20.52 8.70
C LEU A 90 -9.46 -19.42 8.76
N PHE A 91 -9.23 -18.85 9.94
CA PHE A 91 -8.15 -17.88 10.15
C PHE A 91 -6.77 -18.48 9.84
N THR A 92 -6.51 -19.73 10.31
CA THR A 92 -5.26 -20.44 10.02
C THR A 92 -5.11 -20.72 8.51
N LEU A 93 -6.19 -21.15 7.84
CA LEU A 93 -6.18 -21.36 6.39
C LEU A 93 -5.87 -20.07 5.63
N MET A 94 -6.50 -18.97 5.98
CA MET A 94 -6.24 -17.66 5.37
C MET A 94 -4.76 -17.26 5.55
N LYS A 95 -4.21 -17.42 6.75
CA LYS A 95 -2.80 -17.10 7.03
C LYS A 95 -1.81 -18.05 6.33
N SER A 96 -2.19 -19.28 6.01
CA SER A 96 -1.28 -20.24 5.38
C SER A 96 -0.90 -19.88 3.94
N THR A 97 -1.67 -19.01 3.29
CA THR A 97 -1.40 -18.52 1.94
C THR A 97 -0.62 -17.19 1.93
N GLU A 98 -0.43 -16.57 3.09
CA GLU A 98 0.19 -15.24 3.24
C GLU A 98 1.38 -15.33 4.22
N PRO A 99 2.62 -15.55 3.74
CA PRO A 99 3.77 -15.84 4.60
C PRO A 99 4.10 -14.70 5.58
N HIS A 100 3.81 -13.44 5.24
CA HIS A 100 4.10 -12.26 6.05
C HIS A 100 2.90 -11.75 6.86
N SER A 101 1.78 -12.46 6.86
CA SER A 101 0.57 -11.99 7.55
C SER A 101 0.78 -11.79 9.06
N ASN A 102 1.66 -12.58 9.72
CA ASN A 102 1.98 -12.39 11.13
C ASN A 102 2.61 -11.02 11.40
N GLU A 103 3.58 -10.62 10.58
CA GLU A 103 4.22 -9.31 10.68
C GLU A 103 3.19 -8.21 10.42
N TYR A 104 2.41 -8.34 9.34
CA TYR A 104 1.37 -7.37 8.98
C TYR A 104 0.37 -7.12 10.11
N TYR A 105 -0.02 -8.16 10.86
CA TYR A 105 -0.97 -8.04 11.97
C TYR A 105 -0.39 -7.30 13.18
N THR A 106 0.93 -7.19 13.29
CA THR A 106 1.63 -6.50 14.39
C THR A 106 2.11 -5.10 14.01
N ILE A 107 2.27 -4.80 12.72
CA ILE A 107 2.74 -3.50 12.24
C ILE A 107 1.72 -2.40 12.54
N ASN A 108 2.19 -1.34 13.18
CA ASN A 108 1.44 -0.09 13.27
C ASN A 108 1.83 0.84 12.12
N VAL A 109 1.07 0.77 11.03
CA VAL A 109 1.33 1.52 9.79
C VAL A 109 1.36 3.03 10.03
N VAL A 110 0.47 3.56 10.86
CA VAL A 110 0.42 5.01 11.18
C VAL A 110 1.70 5.45 11.88
N ASN A 111 2.20 4.67 12.83
CA ASN A 111 3.46 5.00 13.52
C ASN A 111 4.66 4.88 12.57
N MET A 112 4.67 3.88 11.69
CA MET A 112 5.73 3.70 10.69
C MET A 112 5.77 4.88 9.71
N LEU A 113 4.62 5.37 9.22
CA LEU A 113 4.55 6.57 8.40
C LEU A 113 5.12 7.79 9.12
N LYS A 114 4.73 8.02 10.38
CA LYS A 114 5.27 9.12 11.20
C LYS A 114 6.79 9.02 11.39
N ALA A 115 7.31 7.82 11.63
CA ALA A 115 8.74 7.57 11.75
C ALA A 115 9.50 7.87 10.45
N ASN A 116 8.85 7.73 9.30
CA ASN A 116 9.36 8.07 7.97
C ASN A 116 9.13 9.54 7.57
N GLY A 117 8.68 10.39 8.50
CA GLY A 117 8.55 11.83 8.28
C GLY A 117 7.20 12.31 7.77
N PHE A 118 6.22 11.42 7.60
CA PHE A 118 4.87 11.83 7.22
C PHE A 118 4.14 12.53 8.37
N GLU A 119 3.33 13.51 8.03
CA GLU A 119 2.42 14.21 8.93
C GLU A 119 0.96 13.81 8.67
N HIS A 120 0.07 14.16 9.60
CA HIS A 120 -1.37 13.90 9.52
C HIS A 120 -1.73 12.44 9.27
N ALA A 121 -0.82 11.51 9.60
CA ALA A 121 -1.05 10.08 9.42
C ALA A 121 -2.19 9.60 10.31
N HIS A 122 -3.25 9.08 9.69
CA HIS A 122 -4.41 8.53 10.36
C HIS A 122 -5.00 7.35 9.58
N GLN A 123 -5.85 6.59 10.25
CA GLN A 123 -6.48 5.41 9.69
C GLN A 123 -7.99 5.53 9.82
N GLU A 124 -8.70 5.12 8.76
CA GLU A 124 -10.15 5.02 8.74
C GLU A 124 -10.58 3.62 8.29
N GLN A 125 -11.72 3.16 8.78
CA GLN A 125 -12.31 1.92 8.30
C GLN A 125 -13.09 2.21 7.00
N THR A 126 -12.65 1.61 5.89
CA THR A 126 -13.25 1.84 4.57
C THR A 126 -14.51 1.00 4.36
N ASP A 127 -14.46 -0.26 4.80
CA ASP A 127 -15.56 -1.21 4.78
C ASP A 127 -15.40 -2.22 5.95
N PRO A 128 -16.30 -3.21 6.13
CA PRO A 128 -16.21 -4.14 7.26
C PRO A 128 -14.91 -4.95 7.37
N ARG A 129 -14.09 -5.02 6.32
CA ARG A 129 -12.85 -5.82 6.28
C ARG A 129 -11.58 -5.00 6.09
N HIS A 130 -11.71 -3.83 5.47
CA HIS A 130 -10.56 -3.06 5.01
C HIS A 130 -10.42 -1.74 5.76
N ARG A 131 -9.21 -1.20 5.74
CA ARG A 131 -8.86 0.12 6.25
C ARG A 131 -8.18 0.94 5.17
N THR A 132 -8.37 2.23 5.22
CA THR A 132 -7.56 3.20 4.48
C THR A 132 -6.71 4.00 5.45
N VAL A 133 -5.44 4.12 5.15
CA VAL A 133 -4.49 4.97 5.87
C VAL A 133 -4.11 6.11 4.96
N LEU A 134 -4.20 7.32 5.49
CA LEU A 134 -3.85 8.57 4.80
C LEU A 134 -2.72 9.25 5.56
N ALA A 135 -1.81 9.88 4.82
CA ALA A 135 -0.77 10.72 5.37
C ALA A 135 -0.33 11.77 4.35
N SER A 136 0.35 12.82 4.78
CA SER A 136 0.91 13.85 3.91
C SER A 136 2.40 14.01 4.12
N LYS A 137 3.13 14.35 3.05
CA LYS A 137 4.49 14.84 3.18
C LYS A 137 4.44 16.31 3.62
N PRO A 138 5.24 16.74 4.61
CA PRO A 138 5.34 18.14 5.00
C PRO A 138 5.60 19.09 3.82
N LEU A 139 5.23 20.37 3.98
CA LEU A 139 5.52 21.42 2.99
C LEU A 139 7.01 21.76 2.92
#